data_165fdd20e9a08cb2bcc3b2a0499211a2
#
_entry.id   165fdd20e9a08cb2bcc3b2a0499211a2
#
_cell.length_a   1.000
_cell.length_b   1.000
_cell.length_c   1.000
_cell.angle_alpha   90.00
_cell.angle_beta   90.00
_cell.angle_gamma   90.00
#
_symmetry.space_group_name_H-M   'P 1'
#
loop_
_entity.id
_entity.type
_entity.pdbx_description
1 polymer ?
#
loop_
_entity_poly.entity_id
_entity_poly.type
_entity_poly.pdbx_seq_one_letter_code
_entity_poly.pdbx_strand_id
1 'polypeptide(L)'
;MAKYCCGYGAHIRRSGFVVKIAVNMLWCVPGRVGGSEEYFVRQLLGLKEIAAPFDITVFAPRGFGNAHPQIAQSFRVVESTHSCERREVRVFTENTWLAKQAENFDLVHHGGGTIPSRGNAKTLLTIHDAQYLTYPEYFGAIKLAYLRNRVPSALRRATAVATPSEYVRKTLIDSFAVPAEKICVVRHGLETHIGQDATSERDLRAKFGLGGSQILFMPAITHPHKNHEFVLQMLRTVWKDASIKLVMAGGSGLGEARVNELISELDLGDRALRIGRVGAADRDGLIKMSVALVFPSLYEGFGAPALEAMALGTPVIASNCASLPEVIGDGGLVLPLEETAWAGALTEVHARRDELVRRGYARALQFTAAQSAQDLCRAYEYALGAAS
;
A
#
# COMPACT_ATOMS: atom_id res chain seq x y z
N MET A 1 -26.80 -3.22 17.24
CA MET A 1 -26.74 -1.85 17.75
C MET A 1 -26.11 -1.89 19.15
N ALA A 2 -24.83 -1.65 19.26
CA ALA A 2 -24.10 -1.59 20.52
C ALA A 2 -23.14 -0.43 20.51
N LYS A 3 -23.32 0.44 21.49
CA LYS A 3 -22.61 1.66 21.79
C LYS A 3 -21.10 1.42 21.92
N TYR A 4 -20.33 1.90 20.98
CA TYR A 4 -18.92 2.23 21.21
C TYR A 4 -18.71 3.71 20.93
N CYS A 5 -19.27 4.55 21.83
CA CYS A 5 -18.77 5.92 22.01
C CYS A 5 -17.49 5.80 22.85
N CYS A 6 -16.37 5.54 22.22
CA CYS A 6 -15.06 5.72 22.84
C CYS A 6 -14.82 7.20 23.10
N GLY A 7 -14.50 7.54 24.35
CA GLY A 7 -14.24 8.89 24.85
C GLY A 7 -13.00 9.60 24.30
N TYR A 8 -12.73 9.50 23.00
CA TYR A 8 -11.56 10.07 22.32
C TYR A 8 -11.64 11.58 22.05
N GLY A 9 -12.81 12.21 22.25
CA GLY A 9 -12.98 13.66 22.00
C GLY A 9 -12.70 14.58 23.18
N ALA A 10 -12.49 14.05 24.39
CA ALA A 10 -12.51 14.86 25.60
C ALA A 10 -11.19 15.60 25.90
N HIS A 11 -10.05 15.07 25.49
CA HIS A 11 -8.74 15.68 25.80
C HIS A 11 -8.28 16.77 24.82
N ILE A 12 -8.69 16.71 23.54
CA ILE A 12 -8.30 17.68 22.52
C ILE A 12 -9.16 18.97 22.59
N ARG A 13 -10.36 18.91 23.17
CA ARG A 13 -11.28 20.07 23.28
C ARG A 13 -11.02 21.01 24.48
N ARG A 14 -9.92 20.85 25.24
CA ARG A 14 -9.68 21.66 26.45
C ARG A 14 -9.47 23.15 26.23
N SER A 15 -9.30 23.64 24.97
CA SER A 15 -9.03 25.07 24.70
C SER A 15 -9.96 25.74 23.70
N GLY A 16 -11.02 25.07 23.22
CA GLY A 16 -11.90 25.66 22.19
C GLY A 16 -11.28 25.78 20.80
N PHE A 17 -10.02 25.39 20.60
CA PHE A 17 -9.33 25.44 19.32
C PHE A 17 -9.35 24.08 18.63
N VAL A 18 -9.64 24.08 17.33
CA VAL A 18 -9.55 22.88 16.48
C VAL A 18 -8.09 22.72 16.04
N VAL A 19 -7.50 21.54 16.29
CA VAL A 19 -6.13 21.22 15.88
C VAL A 19 -6.03 21.18 14.36
N LYS A 20 -5.08 21.93 13.80
CA LYS A 20 -4.84 22.05 12.36
C LYS A 20 -3.71 21.12 11.92
N ILE A 21 -4.02 20.23 10.98
CA ILE A 21 -3.06 19.28 10.43
C ILE A 21 -2.82 19.54 8.94
N ALA A 22 -1.57 19.76 8.58
CA ALA A 22 -1.13 19.83 7.19
C ALA A 22 -0.68 18.44 6.72
N VAL A 23 -1.29 17.91 5.67
CA VAL A 23 -0.87 16.62 5.07
C VAL A 23 -0.10 16.92 3.79
N ASN A 24 1.20 16.56 3.79
CA ASN A 24 2.10 16.74 2.65
C ASN A 24 1.97 15.58 1.67
N MET A 25 1.26 15.80 0.57
CA MET A 25 1.11 14.88 -0.57
C MET A 25 1.89 15.33 -1.82
N LEU A 26 2.84 16.29 -1.72
CA LEU A 26 3.63 16.76 -2.87
C LEU A 26 4.42 15.66 -3.59
N TRP A 27 4.64 14.55 -2.93
CA TRP A 27 5.28 13.35 -3.49
C TRP A 27 4.32 12.48 -4.34
N CYS A 28 3.02 12.68 -4.18
CA CYS A 28 1.97 11.90 -4.80
C CYS A 28 1.61 12.49 -6.18
N VAL A 29 2.39 12.14 -7.18
CA VAL A 29 2.12 12.54 -8.56
C VAL A 29 1.11 11.57 -9.15
N PRO A 30 -0.11 12.02 -9.52
CA PRO A 30 -1.17 11.15 -9.99
C PRO A 30 -0.72 10.27 -11.17
N GLY A 31 -1.06 8.97 -11.10
CA GLY A 31 -0.72 7.98 -12.13
C GLY A 31 0.73 7.50 -12.13
N ARG A 32 1.61 8.04 -11.29
CA ARG A 32 3.03 7.62 -11.19
C ARG A 32 3.35 6.88 -9.89
N VAL A 33 2.54 7.06 -8.88
CA VAL A 33 2.66 6.36 -7.59
C VAL A 33 1.71 5.16 -7.59
N GLY A 34 1.80 4.27 -6.66
CA GLY A 34 0.97 3.08 -6.55
C GLY A 34 0.37 2.93 -5.15
N GLY A 35 0.62 1.79 -4.49
CA GLY A 35 0.03 1.47 -3.21
C GLY A 35 0.20 2.51 -2.10
N SER A 36 1.27 3.31 -2.11
CA SER A 36 1.45 4.40 -1.15
C SER A 36 0.45 5.55 -1.35
N GLU A 37 0.05 5.83 -2.60
CA GLU A 37 -0.98 6.81 -2.94
C GLU A 37 -2.33 6.34 -2.42
N GLU A 38 -2.71 5.09 -2.75
CA GLU A 38 -3.96 4.48 -2.27
C GLU A 38 -4.00 4.44 -0.73
N TYR A 39 -2.90 4.13 -0.07
CA TYR A 39 -2.79 4.14 1.38
C TYR A 39 -3.21 5.49 1.98
N PHE A 40 -2.65 6.59 1.48
CA PHE A 40 -2.98 7.93 1.98
C PHE A 40 -4.40 8.36 1.64
N VAL A 41 -4.87 8.07 0.43
CA VAL A 41 -6.26 8.36 0.02
C VAL A 41 -7.24 7.63 0.95
N ARG A 42 -7.04 6.34 1.19
CA ARG A 42 -7.88 5.54 2.09
C ARG A 42 -7.84 6.04 3.54
N GLN A 43 -6.68 6.45 4.03
CA GLN A 43 -6.56 7.04 5.37
C GLN A 43 -7.32 8.37 5.50
N LEU A 44 -7.20 9.26 4.52
CA LEU A 44 -7.92 10.53 4.50
C LEU A 44 -9.44 10.28 4.48
N LEU A 45 -9.92 9.38 3.60
CA LEU A 45 -11.34 9.04 3.56
C LEU A 45 -11.82 8.40 4.88
N GLY A 46 -11.02 7.54 5.48
CA GLY A 46 -11.29 6.97 6.79
C GLY A 46 -11.39 8.03 7.90
N LEU A 47 -10.50 9.04 7.90
CA LEU A 47 -10.61 10.18 8.84
C LEU A 47 -11.92 10.95 8.66
N LYS A 48 -12.40 11.09 7.43
CA LYS A 48 -13.70 11.68 7.13
C LYS A 48 -14.84 10.82 7.64
N GLU A 49 -14.77 9.51 7.41
CA GLU A 49 -15.78 8.52 7.82
C GLU A 49 -15.98 8.52 9.33
N ILE A 50 -14.91 8.55 10.12
CA ILE A 50 -14.98 8.59 11.59
C ILE A 50 -15.22 9.99 12.16
N ALA A 51 -15.40 11.01 11.32
CA ALA A 51 -15.51 12.40 11.73
C ALA A 51 -14.37 12.83 12.69
N ALA A 52 -13.13 12.53 12.30
CA ALA A 52 -11.93 12.82 13.10
C ALA A 52 -11.89 14.30 13.53
N PRO A 53 -11.53 14.62 14.79
CA PRO A 53 -11.66 15.96 15.35
C PRO A 53 -10.50 16.91 14.96
N PHE A 54 -10.07 16.85 13.70
CA PHE A 54 -8.96 17.63 13.16
C PHE A 54 -9.38 18.48 11.97
N ASP A 55 -8.85 19.71 11.87
CA ASP A 55 -8.93 20.54 10.66
C ASP A 55 -7.78 20.17 9.72
N ILE A 56 -8.09 19.36 8.70
CA ILE A 56 -7.10 18.77 7.79
C ILE A 56 -7.05 19.58 6.49
N THR A 57 -5.86 20.04 6.14
CA THR A 57 -5.56 20.60 4.81
C THR A 57 -4.54 19.74 4.09
N VAL A 58 -4.86 19.33 2.88
CA VAL A 58 -3.99 18.51 2.01
C VAL A 58 -3.20 19.44 1.09
N PHE A 59 -1.88 19.38 1.17
CA PHE A 59 -0.95 20.08 0.27
C PHE A 59 -0.44 19.12 -0.79
N ALA A 60 -0.76 19.37 -2.05
CA ALA A 60 -0.59 18.42 -3.13
C ALA A 60 0.08 19.04 -4.38
N PRO A 61 0.60 18.22 -5.31
CA PRO A 61 1.06 18.71 -6.60
C PRO A 61 -0.11 19.16 -7.46
N ARG A 62 0.17 19.98 -8.48
CA ARG A 62 -0.84 20.41 -9.45
C ARG A 62 -1.54 19.22 -10.09
N GLY A 63 -2.89 19.28 -10.13
CA GLY A 63 -3.74 18.27 -10.74
C GLY A 63 -4.18 17.14 -9.80
N PHE A 64 -3.77 17.15 -8.55
CA PHE A 64 -4.14 16.15 -7.55
C PHE A 64 -5.65 16.10 -7.30
N GLY A 65 -6.31 17.27 -7.17
CA GLY A 65 -7.75 17.34 -6.90
C GLY A 65 -8.60 16.77 -8.03
N ASN A 66 -8.15 16.90 -9.29
CA ASN A 66 -8.83 16.29 -10.43
C ASN A 66 -8.65 14.76 -10.45
N ALA A 67 -7.50 14.25 -10.02
CA ALA A 67 -7.24 12.81 -9.94
C ALA A 67 -7.94 12.16 -8.74
N HIS A 68 -8.16 12.92 -7.66
CA HIS A 68 -8.80 12.47 -6.42
C HIS A 68 -9.97 13.39 -6.02
N PRO A 69 -11.06 13.43 -6.83
CA PRO A 69 -12.19 14.33 -6.56
C PRO A 69 -12.85 14.06 -5.21
N GLN A 70 -12.86 12.82 -4.72
CA GLN A 70 -13.37 12.45 -3.40
C GLN A 70 -12.59 13.11 -2.25
N ILE A 71 -11.28 13.32 -2.41
CA ILE A 71 -10.47 14.03 -1.42
C ILE A 71 -10.76 15.53 -1.49
N ALA A 72 -10.83 16.10 -2.70
CA ALA A 72 -11.12 17.52 -2.90
C ALA A 72 -12.53 17.91 -2.41
N GLN A 73 -13.50 16.98 -2.44
CA GLN A 73 -14.84 17.18 -1.88
C GLN A 73 -14.88 17.05 -0.34
N SER A 74 -13.95 16.30 0.23
CA SER A 74 -13.94 15.97 1.67
C SER A 74 -13.05 16.88 2.50
N PHE A 75 -11.99 17.43 1.91
CA PHE A 75 -10.96 18.22 2.58
C PHE A 75 -10.59 19.45 1.78
N ARG A 76 -10.05 20.46 2.48
CA ARG A 76 -9.37 21.58 1.81
C ARG A 76 -8.11 21.06 1.14
N VAL A 77 -8.05 21.12 -0.19
CA VAL A 77 -6.86 20.79 -0.99
C VAL A 77 -6.21 22.07 -1.49
N VAL A 78 -4.92 22.23 -1.23
CA VAL A 78 -4.11 23.36 -1.70
C VAL A 78 -3.04 22.81 -2.63
N GLU A 79 -3.20 23.04 -3.91
CA GLU A 79 -2.26 22.58 -4.92
C GLU A 79 -1.11 23.58 -5.12
N SER A 80 0.10 23.04 -5.27
CA SER A 80 1.24 23.85 -5.70
C SER A 80 1.14 24.19 -7.19
N THR A 81 1.83 25.24 -7.61
CA THR A 81 1.94 25.59 -9.04
C THR A 81 2.78 24.58 -9.83
N HIS A 82 3.56 23.72 -9.13
CA HIS A 82 4.44 22.72 -9.71
C HIS A 82 3.80 21.34 -9.74
N SER A 83 4.06 20.55 -10.78
CA SER A 83 3.64 19.14 -10.86
C SER A 83 4.37 18.22 -9.89
N CYS A 84 5.53 18.64 -9.39
CA CYS A 84 6.41 17.85 -8.50
C CYS A 84 6.87 16.49 -9.06
N GLU A 85 6.77 16.27 -10.37
CA GLU A 85 7.20 15.05 -11.05
C GLU A 85 8.69 14.76 -10.89
N ARG A 86 9.50 15.83 -10.93
CA ARG A 86 10.94 15.76 -10.68
C ARG A 86 11.21 15.93 -9.20
N ARG A 87 12.03 15.05 -8.64
CA ARG A 87 12.37 15.05 -7.21
C ARG A 87 12.93 16.40 -6.75
N GLU A 88 13.79 17.02 -7.56
CA GLU A 88 14.44 18.28 -7.23
C GLU A 88 13.39 19.39 -7.07
N VAL A 89 12.40 19.43 -7.97
CA VAL A 89 11.28 20.39 -7.92
C VAL A 89 10.44 20.14 -6.67
N ARG A 90 10.12 18.89 -6.38
CA ARG A 90 9.41 18.51 -5.16
C ARG A 90 10.14 18.97 -3.91
N VAL A 91 11.41 18.62 -3.76
CA VAL A 91 12.24 18.97 -2.60
C VAL A 91 12.33 20.50 -2.44
N PHE A 92 12.48 21.22 -3.55
CA PHE A 92 12.45 22.68 -3.53
C PHE A 92 11.09 23.21 -3.05
N THR A 93 10.00 22.71 -3.61
CA THR A 93 8.62 23.11 -3.25
C THR A 93 8.31 22.80 -1.78
N GLU A 94 8.74 21.65 -1.28
CA GLU A 94 8.61 21.29 0.14
C GLU A 94 9.36 22.24 1.07
N ASN A 95 10.58 22.66 0.71
CA ASN A 95 11.43 23.51 1.54
C ASN A 95 11.10 25.02 1.45
N THR A 96 10.33 25.44 0.47
CA THR A 96 9.98 26.85 0.26
C THR A 96 8.48 27.09 0.45
N TRP A 97 7.70 26.61 -0.52
CA TRP A 97 6.27 26.83 -0.54
C TRP A 97 5.53 26.14 0.60
N LEU A 98 5.74 24.81 0.78
CA LEU A 98 5.06 24.06 1.85
C LEU A 98 5.49 24.57 3.23
N ALA A 99 6.78 24.82 3.44
CA ALA A 99 7.29 25.33 4.71
C ALA A 99 6.57 26.63 5.12
N LYS A 100 6.32 27.54 4.16
CA LYS A 100 5.57 28.78 4.39
C LYS A 100 4.07 28.52 4.63
N GLN A 101 3.45 27.65 3.82
CA GLN A 101 2.02 27.34 3.96
C GLN A 101 1.69 26.67 5.30
N ALA A 102 2.62 25.86 5.81
CA ALA A 102 2.43 25.08 7.02
C ALA A 102 2.82 25.80 8.33
N GLU A 103 3.26 27.05 8.28
CA GLU A 103 3.69 27.82 9.47
C GLU A 103 2.63 27.91 10.60
N ASN A 104 1.35 27.93 10.22
CA ASN A 104 0.23 28.06 11.16
C ASN A 104 -0.51 26.74 11.44
N PHE A 105 0.13 25.59 11.16
CA PHE A 105 -0.39 24.28 11.48
C PHE A 105 0.27 23.72 12.73
N ASP A 106 -0.52 22.99 13.53
CA ASP A 106 -0.06 22.38 14.77
C ASP A 106 0.81 21.14 14.51
N LEU A 107 0.55 20.48 13.38
CA LEU A 107 1.26 19.26 12.94
C LEU A 107 1.37 19.24 11.41
N VAL A 108 2.52 18.76 10.92
CA VAL A 108 2.70 18.41 9.49
C VAL A 108 2.93 16.92 9.35
N HIS A 109 2.06 16.25 8.58
CA HIS A 109 2.19 14.84 8.25
C HIS A 109 2.89 14.68 6.89
N HIS A 110 4.09 14.12 6.89
CA HIS A 110 4.91 13.88 5.69
C HIS A 110 4.75 12.45 5.21
N GLY A 111 4.08 12.25 4.07
CA GLY A 111 3.83 10.91 3.49
C GLY A 111 4.93 10.35 2.59
N GLY A 112 5.89 11.17 2.19
CA GLY A 112 6.90 10.80 1.18
C GLY A 112 8.18 10.18 1.72
N GLY A 113 8.23 9.73 2.97
CA GLY A 113 9.40 9.06 3.58
C GLY A 113 10.54 10.00 3.98
N THR A 114 10.39 11.31 3.79
CA THR A 114 11.40 12.32 4.16
C THR A 114 10.73 13.58 4.71
N ILE A 115 11.50 14.36 5.50
CA ILE A 115 11.07 15.65 6.05
C ILE A 115 11.91 16.77 5.40
N PRO A 116 11.29 17.88 4.96
CA PRO A 116 11.99 19.06 4.49
C PRO A 116 12.99 19.59 5.54
N SER A 117 14.04 20.27 5.09
CA SER A 117 15.04 20.83 5.99
C SER A 117 14.51 22.04 6.79
N ARG A 118 13.50 22.70 6.26
CA ARG A 118 12.85 23.88 6.84
C ARG A 118 11.48 23.53 7.41
N GLY A 119 11.07 24.24 8.46
CA GLY A 119 9.81 24.07 9.17
C GLY A 119 10.05 23.71 10.63
N ASN A 120 9.28 24.31 11.55
CA ASN A 120 9.40 24.14 13.00
C ASN A 120 8.17 23.44 13.62
N ALA A 121 7.18 23.04 12.80
CA ALA A 121 6.01 22.34 13.31
C ALA A 121 6.37 20.93 13.81
N LYS A 122 5.57 20.40 14.73
CA LYS A 122 5.58 18.97 15.07
C LYS A 122 5.34 18.17 13.81
N THR A 123 5.96 17.00 13.69
CA THR A 123 5.90 16.22 12.46
C THR A 123 5.54 14.77 12.73
N LEU A 124 4.60 14.23 11.94
CA LEU A 124 4.43 12.81 11.74
C LEU A 124 5.07 12.43 10.40
N LEU A 125 5.95 11.43 10.41
CA LEU A 125 6.61 10.92 9.20
C LEU A 125 6.12 9.52 8.89
N THR A 126 5.49 9.29 7.74
CA THR A 126 5.18 7.93 7.28
C THR A 126 6.37 7.33 6.53
N ILE A 127 6.80 6.15 6.97
CA ILE A 127 7.75 5.28 6.25
C ILE A 127 6.99 4.05 5.78
N HIS A 128 6.79 3.93 4.47
CA HIS A 128 6.04 2.82 3.86
C HIS A 128 6.81 1.51 3.88
N ASP A 129 8.12 1.59 3.68
CA ASP A 129 9.04 0.47 3.69
C ASP A 129 10.49 0.94 3.88
N ALA A 130 11.38 -0.01 4.07
CA ALA A 130 12.82 0.20 4.09
C ALA A 130 13.53 -0.77 3.11
N GLN A 131 12.91 -1.10 1.99
CA GLN A 131 13.38 -2.05 0.99
C GLN A 131 14.82 -1.80 0.53
N TYR A 132 15.22 -0.53 0.43
CA TYR A 132 16.57 -0.15 0.01
C TYR A 132 17.69 -0.62 0.96
N LEU A 133 17.35 -1.05 2.17
CA LEU A 133 18.31 -1.64 3.11
C LEU A 133 18.56 -3.11 2.77
N THR A 134 17.51 -3.84 2.40
CA THR A 134 17.56 -5.28 2.11
C THR A 134 17.98 -5.56 0.67
N TYR A 135 17.51 -4.75 -0.28
CA TYR A 135 17.73 -4.90 -1.72
C TYR A 135 18.25 -3.60 -2.35
N PRO A 136 19.46 -3.13 -1.94
CA PRO A 136 20.04 -1.88 -2.45
C PRO A 136 20.27 -1.91 -3.97
N GLU A 137 20.48 -3.08 -4.56
CA GLU A 137 20.70 -3.29 -6.00
C GLU A 137 19.48 -2.92 -6.86
N TYR A 138 18.29 -2.86 -6.29
CA TYR A 138 17.08 -2.43 -7.01
C TYR A 138 16.94 -0.90 -7.08
N PHE A 139 17.90 -0.18 -6.53
CA PHE A 139 17.91 1.29 -6.51
C PHE A 139 19.11 1.86 -7.24
N GLY A 140 18.87 2.80 -8.15
CA GLY A 140 19.98 3.53 -8.77
C GLY A 140 20.84 4.27 -7.72
N ALA A 141 22.15 4.35 -7.97
CA ALA A 141 23.14 4.86 -7.00
C ALA A 141 22.77 6.22 -6.38
N ILE A 142 22.28 7.17 -7.19
CA ILE A 142 21.88 8.51 -6.70
C ILE A 142 20.67 8.41 -5.76
N LYS A 143 19.67 7.59 -6.11
CA LYS A 143 18.48 7.37 -5.26
C LYS A 143 18.87 6.69 -3.96
N LEU A 144 19.73 5.70 -4.02
CA LEU A 144 20.20 4.96 -2.86
C LEU A 144 20.99 5.86 -1.90
N ALA A 145 21.94 6.65 -2.43
CA ALA A 145 22.70 7.62 -1.63
C ALA A 145 21.79 8.66 -0.97
N TYR A 146 20.77 9.15 -1.70
CA TYR A 146 19.76 10.06 -1.16
C TYR A 146 18.99 9.43 0.01
N LEU A 147 18.47 8.20 -0.18
CA LEU A 147 17.69 7.50 0.87
C LEU A 147 18.56 7.21 2.10
N ARG A 148 19.79 6.71 1.92
CA ARG A 148 20.73 6.42 3.01
C ARG A 148 21.10 7.66 3.85
N ASN A 149 21.10 8.84 3.24
CA ASN A 149 21.36 10.09 3.94
C ASN A 149 20.11 10.71 4.57
N ARG A 150 19.00 10.77 3.79
CA ARG A 150 17.81 11.54 4.17
C ARG A 150 16.88 10.83 5.13
N VAL A 151 16.72 9.51 4.99
CA VAL A 151 15.80 8.75 5.85
C VAL A 151 16.27 8.76 7.30
N PRO A 152 17.54 8.46 7.65
CA PRO A 152 18.00 8.55 9.04
C PRO A 152 17.86 9.96 9.63
N SER A 153 18.14 10.99 8.83
CA SER A 153 17.96 12.39 9.26
C SER A 153 16.49 12.71 9.53
N ALA A 154 15.58 12.27 8.65
CA ALA A 154 14.15 12.47 8.81
C ALA A 154 13.60 11.73 10.05
N LEU A 155 14.02 10.49 10.27
CA LEU A 155 13.66 9.71 11.46
C LEU A 155 14.07 10.38 12.77
N ARG A 156 15.28 10.94 12.83
CA ARG A 156 15.74 11.69 14.03
C ARG A 156 14.89 12.94 14.27
N ARG A 157 14.56 13.69 13.22
CA ARG A 157 13.84 14.96 13.30
C ARG A 157 12.34 14.81 13.51
N ALA A 158 11.74 13.72 13.04
CA ALA A 158 10.32 13.46 13.22
C ALA A 158 9.95 13.49 14.71
N THR A 159 8.78 14.06 15.04
CA THR A 159 8.19 13.97 16.38
C THR A 159 7.65 12.57 16.61
N ALA A 160 6.96 12.01 15.61
CA ALA A 160 6.49 10.64 15.57
C ALA A 160 6.71 10.05 14.18
N VAL A 161 6.71 8.72 14.10
CA VAL A 161 6.86 7.96 12.85
C VAL A 161 5.65 7.03 12.70
N ALA A 162 5.04 6.99 11.53
CA ALA A 162 4.00 6.02 11.19
C ALA A 162 4.58 4.94 10.25
N THR A 163 4.24 3.67 10.51
CA THR A 163 4.60 2.54 9.66
C THR A 163 3.38 1.69 9.33
N PRO A 164 3.29 1.06 8.16
CA PRO A 164 2.11 0.28 7.77
C PRO A 164 2.02 -1.09 8.46
N SER A 165 3.10 -1.58 9.08
CA SER A 165 3.18 -2.90 9.70
C SER A 165 4.17 -2.93 10.86
N GLU A 166 4.04 -3.92 11.73
CA GLU A 166 5.03 -4.21 12.78
C GLU A 166 6.37 -4.62 12.18
N TYR A 167 6.35 -5.29 11.02
CA TYR A 167 7.57 -5.63 10.30
C TYR A 167 8.39 -4.38 9.94
N VAL A 168 7.76 -3.36 9.36
CA VAL A 168 8.45 -2.09 9.04
C VAL A 168 8.87 -1.38 10.31
N ARG A 169 8.01 -1.35 11.35
CA ARG A 169 8.35 -0.78 12.66
C ARG A 169 9.63 -1.42 13.22
N LYS A 170 9.67 -2.75 13.28
CA LYS A 170 10.85 -3.49 13.74
C LYS A 170 12.08 -3.19 12.90
N THR A 171 11.95 -3.15 11.57
CA THR A 171 13.05 -2.80 10.67
C THR A 171 13.64 -1.42 11.00
N LEU A 172 12.80 -0.41 11.30
CA LEU A 172 13.29 0.93 11.66
C LEU A 172 13.99 0.95 13.01
N ILE A 173 13.50 0.20 14.00
CA ILE A 173 14.15 0.07 15.31
C ILE A 173 15.53 -0.57 15.15
N ASP A 174 15.57 -1.71 14.47
CA ASP A 174 16.80 -2.51 14.34
C ASP A 174 17.86 -1.80 13.48
N SER A 175 17.44 -1.10 12.41
CA SER A 175 18.37 -0.49 11.45
C SER A 175 18.81 0.93 11.80
N PHE A 176 17.98 1.69 12.53
CA PHE A 176 18.24 3.11 12.80
C PHE A 176 18.20 3.48 14.27
N ALA A 177 18.01 2.52 15.17
CA ALA A 177 17.87 2.74 16.61
C ALA A 177 16.80 3.81 16.95
N VAL A 178 15.70 3.84 16.18
CA VAL A 178 14.57 4.72 16.47
C VAL A 178 13.88 4.21 17.75
N PRO A 179 13.62 5.07 18.74
CA PRO A 179 12.90 4.67 19.94
C PRO A 179 11.55 4.04 19.60
N ALA A 180 11.25 2.89 20.19
CA ALA A 180 10.06 2.10 19.85
C ALA A 180 8.76 2.86 20.10
N GLU A 181 8.73 3.70 21.15
CA GLU A 181 7.61 4.56 21.52
C GLU A 181 7.33 5.67 20.50
N LYS A 182 8.34 6.05 19.71
CA LYS A 182 8.20 7.06 18.66
C LYS A 182 7.50 6.54 17.41
N ILE A 183 7.36 5.21 17.27
CA ILE A 183 6.81 4.58 16.06
C ILE A 183 5.41 4.03 16.32
N CYS A 184 4.43 4.59 15.63
CA CYS A 184 3.04 4.15 15.63
C CYS A 184 2.79 3.26 14.40
N VAL A 185 2.19 2.09 14.60
CA VAL A 185 1.74 1.27 13.46
C VAL A 185 0.38 1.77 13.03
N VAL A 186 0.29 2.22 11.78
CA VAL A 186 -0.92 2.72 11.13
C VAL A 186 -1.16 1.85 9.91
N ARG A 187 -1.97 0.81 10.07
CA ARG A 187 -2.19 -0.21 9.04
C ARG A 187 -2.97 0.34 7.85
N HIS A 188 -2.83 -0.30 6.69
CA HIS A 188 -3.73 -0.03 5.56
C HIS A 188 -5.17 -0.36 5.96
N GLY A 189 -6.11 0.51 5.54
CA GLY A 189 -7.54 0.24 5.62
C GLY A 189 -8.10 -0.16 4.27
N LEU A 190 -9.10 -1.02 4.27
CA LEU A 190 -9.91 -1.32 3.10
C LEU A 190 -11.11 -0.38 3.03
N GLU A 191 -11.45 0.03 1.82
CA GLU A 191 -12.66 0.79 1.55
C GLU A 191 -13.90 -0.06 1.82
N THR A 192 -14.93 0.55 2.39
CA THR A 192 -16.22 -0.12 2.70
C THR A 192 -16.89 -0.69 1.45
N HIS A 193 -16.58 -0.12 0.29
CA HIS A 193 -17.23 -0.43 -0.99
C HIS A 193 -16.32 -1.14 -1.99
N ILE A 194 -15.24 -1.76 -1.52
CA ILE A 194 -14.32 -2.52 -2.40
C ILE A 194 -15.10 -3.56 -3.21
N GLY A 195 -14.90 -3.56 -4.52
CA GLY A 195 -15.50 -4.53 -5.45
C GLY A 195 -16.98 -4.31 -5.79
N GLN A 196 -17.63 -3.21 -5.36
CA GLN A 196 -19.02 -2.91 -5.75
C GLN A 196 -19.14 -2.62 -7.24
N ASP A 197 -18.18 -1.91 -7.81
CA ASP A 197 -18.13 -1.56 -9.23
C ASP A 197 -17.27 -2.52 -10.05
N ALA A 198 -17.03 -3.73 -9.54
CA ALA A 198 -16.16 -4.70 -10.20
C ALA A 198 -16.71 -5.08 -11.60
N THR A 199 -15.85 -5.03 -12.61
CA THR A 199 -16.17 -5.47 -13.96
C THR A 199 -16.57 -6.95 -13.95
N SER A 200 -17.61 -7.30 -14.69
CA SER A 200 -18.13 -8.66 -14.72
C SER A 200 -17.10 -9.66 -15.27
N GLU A 201 -17.12 -10.90 -14.77
CA GLU A 201 -16.26 -11.98 -15.28
C GLU A 201 -16.41 -12.16 -16.78
N ARG A 202 -17.63 -12.10 -17.33
CA ARG A 202 -17.91 -12.23 -18.77
C ARG A 202 -17.14 -11.17 -19.56
N ASP A 203 -17.22 -9.92 -19.12
CA ASP A 203 -16.62 -8.80 -19.84
C ASP A 203 -15.09 -8.83 -19.75
N LEU A 204 -14.53 -9.25 -18.59
CA LEU A 204 -13.09 -9.44 -18.41
C LEU A 204 -12.57 -10.60 -19.27
N ARG A 205 -13.30 -11.73 -19.32
CA ARG A 205 -12.93 -12.86 -20.19
C ARG A 205 -12.89 -12.46 -21.65
N ALA A 206 -13.87 -11.69 -22.11
CA ALA A 206 -13.90 -11.15 -23.47
C ALA A 206 -12.78 -10.14 -23.71
N LYS A 207 -12.58 -9.20 -22.78
CA LYS A 207 -11.60 -8.12 -22.89
C LYS A 207 -10.16 -8.63 -22.99
N PHE A 208 -9.80 -9.64 -22.21
CA PHE A 208 -8.44 -10.15 -22.09
C PHE A 208 -8.21 -11.52 -22.75
N GLY A 209 -9.19 -12.05 -23.49
CA GLY A 209 -9.06 -13.33 -24.20
C GLY A 209 -8.84 -14.52 -23.28
N LEU A 210 -9.49 -14.54 -22.10
CA LEU A 210 -9.22 -15.54 -21.06
C LEU A 210 -9.94 -16.88 -21.31
N GLY A 211 -10.93 -16.93 -22.19
CA GLY A 211 -11.71 -18.13 -22.47
C GLY A 211 -12.32 -18.74 -21.21
N GLY A 212 -12.35 -20.08 -21.12
CA GLY A 212 -12.80 -20.84 -19.96
C GLY A 212 -11.70 -21.16 -18.95
N SER A 213 -10.52 -20.53 -19.04
CA SER A 213 -9.37 -20.86 -18.21
C SER A 213 -9.57 -20.55 -16.72
N GLN A 214 -8.93 -21.31 -15.87
CA GLN A 214 -8.75 -21.01 -14.44
C GLN A 214 -7.70 -19.93 -14.26
N ILE A 215 -8.06 -18.84 -13.61
CA ILE A 215 -7.18 -17.67 -13.51
C ILE A 215 -6.44 -17.66 -12.17
N LEU A 216 -5.11 -17.57 -12.24
CA LEU A 216 -4.26 -17.10 -11.15
C LEU A 216 -3.99 -15.63 -11.42
N PHE A 217 -4.18 -14.78 -10.43
CA PHE A 217 -4.02 -13.34 -10.59
C PHE A 217 -2.84 -12.80 -9.78
N MET A 218 -2.00 -11.99 -10.43
CA MET A 218 -0.85 -11.34 -9.81
C MET A 218 -0.88 -9.83 -10.07
N PRO A 219 -1.49 -9.02 -9.19
CA PRO A 219 -1.56 -7.56 -9.34
C PRO A 219 -0.26 -6.91 -8.83
N ALA A 220 0.77 -6.89 -9.66
CA ALA A 220 2.05 -6.34 -9.30
C ALA A 220 2.74 -5.64 -10.47
N ILE A 221 3.39 -4.51 -10.17
CA ILE A 221 4.38 -3.92 -11.06
C ILE A 221 5.56 -4.89 -11.22
N THR A 222 6.16 -4.98 -12.40
CA THR A 222 7.28 -5.89 -12.68
C THR A 222 8.60 -5.41 -12.07
N HIS A 223 8.61 -5.19 -10.75
CA HIS A 223 9.84 -5.01 -10.00
C HIS A 223 10.40 -6.36 -9.53
N PRO A 224 11.74 -6.54 -9.48
CA PRO A 224 12.37 -7.81 -9.14
C PRO A 224 11.87 -8.39 -7.80
N HIS A 225 11.65 -7.56 -6.79
CA HIS A 225 11.13 -8.01 -5.49
C HIS A 225 9.71 -8.58 -5.51
N LYS A 226 8.94 -8.36 -6.58
CA LYS A 226 7.61 -8.98 -6.77
C LYS A 226 7.71 -10.43 -7.25
N ASN A 227 8.92 -10.83 -7.72
CA ASN A 227 9.29 -12.22 -7.99
C ASN A 227 8.35 -12.94 -8.99
N HIS A 228 8.04 -12.25 -10.11
CA HIS A 228 7.26 -12.84 -11.21
C HIS A 228 7.92 -14.13 -11.74
N GLU A 229 9.25 -14.17 -11.73
CA GLU A 229 10.05 -15.29 -12.17
C GLU A 229 9.67 -16.60 -11.46
N PHE A 230 9.50 -16.55 -10.14
CA PHE A 230 9.11 -17.70 -9.35
C PHE A 230 7.78 -18.31 -9.83
N VAL A 231 6.75 -17.49 -10.07
CA VAL A 231 5.44 -17.99 -10.52
C VAL A 231 5.48 -18.49 -11.96
N LEU A 232 6.28 -17.87 -12.84
CA LEU A 232 6.51 -18.37 -14.19
C LEU A 232 7.17 -19.74 -14.18
N GLN A 233 8.18 -19.94 -13.31
CA GLN A 233 8.79 -21.26 -13.13
C GLN A 233 7.76 -22.27 -12.59
N MET A 234 6.95 -21.91 -11.59
CA MET A 234 5.88 -22.80 -11.08
C MET A 234 4.91 -23.21 -12.18
N LEU A 235 4.50 -22.30 -13.08
CA LEU A 235 3.66 -22.66 -14.23
C LEU A 235 4.33 -23.65 -15.17
N ARG A 236 5.65 -23.56 -15.36
CA ARG A 236 6.41 -24.44 -16.26
C ARG A 236 6.65 -25.82 -15.65
N THR A 237 7.02 -25.85 -14.36
CA THR A 237 7.53 -27.07 -13.73
C THR A 237 6.46 -27.86 -12.98
N VAL A 238 5.51 -27.18 -12.31
CA VAL A 238 4.57 -27.77 -11.35
C VAL A 238 3.13 -27.63 -11.80
N TRP A 239 2.66 -26.42 -12.05
CA TRP A 239 1.26 -26.13 -12.40
C TRP A 239 1.04 -26.27 -13.91
N LYS A 240 1.26 -27.52 -14.42
CA LYS A 240 1.30 -27.82 -15.86
C LYS A 240 -0.06 -27.88 -16.56
N ASP A 241 -1.17 -27.83 -15.82
CA ASP A 241 -2.51 -27.87 -16.39
C ASP A 241 -2.68 -26.69 -17.37
N ALA A 242 -2.94 -27.02 -18.63
CA ALA A 242 -3.11 -26.04 -19.70
C ALA A 242 -4.35 -25.13 -19.52
N SER A 243 -5.30 -25.53 -18.68
CA SER A 243 -6.45 -24.71 -18.34
C SER A 243 -6.11 -23.56 -17.38
N ILE A 244 -4.94 -23.59 -16.72
CA ILE A 244 -4.49 -22.57 -15.78
C ILE A 244 -3.77 -21.45 -16.54
N LYS A 245 -4.24 -20.22 -16.37
CA LYS A 245 -3.58 -19.01 -16.87
C LYS A 245 -3.18 -18.08 -15.72
N LEU A 246 -1.96 -17.55 -15.78
CA LEU A 246 -1.49 -16.46 -14.94
C LEU A 246 -1.78 -15.13 -15.62
N VAL A 247 -2.60 -14.31 -15.00
CA VAL A 247 -2.84 -12.93 -15.43
C VAL A 247 -2.06 -11.98 -14.53
N MET A 248 -1.13 -11.24 -15.12
CA MET A 248 -0.26 -10.30 -14.43
C MET A 248 -0.67 -8.86 -14.79
N ALA A 249 -1.22 -8.13 -13.82
CA ALA A 249 -1.64 -6.74 -13.98
C ALA A 249 -0.71 -5.81 -13.19
N GLY A 250 -0.30 -4.71 -13.79
CA GLY A 250 0.57 -3.71 -13.16
C GLY A 250 1.40 -2.95 -14.18
N GLY A 251 2.00 -1.86 -13.77
CA GLY A 251 2.90 -1.08 -14.64
C GLY A 251 4.21 -1.81 -14.93
N SER A 252 4.92 -1.36 -15.95
CA SER A 252 6.27 -1.84 -16.26
C SER A 252 7.26 -1.33 -15.22
N GLY A 253 8.01 -2.25 -14.64
CA GLY A 253 9.08 -2.00 -13.67
C GLY A 253 10.45 -2.40 -14.21
N LEU A 254 11.46 -2.41 -13.33
CA LEU A 254 12.84 -2.76 -13.69
C LEU A 254 13.00 -4.20 -14.22
N GLY A 255 12.11 -5.11 -13.86
CA GLY A 255 12.12 -6.50 -14.30
C GLY A 255 11.25 -6.78 -15.54
N GLU A 256 10.65 -5.77 -16.19
CA GLU A 256 9.72 -5.99 -17.32
C GLU A 256 10.36 -6.79 -18.46
N ALA A 257 11.56 -6.43 -18.88
CA ALA A 257 12.28 -7.12 -19.95
C ALA A 257 12.50 -8.60 -19.59
N ARG A 258 12.98 -8.86 -18.38
CA ARG A 258 13.26 -10.23 -17.89
C ARG A 258 11.98 -11.07 -17.79
N VAL A 259 10.88 -10.50 -17.35
CA VAL A 259 9.57 -11.20 -17.31
C VAL A 259 9.12 -11.61 -18.70
N ASN A 260 9.24 -10.72 -19.70
CA ASN A 260 8.86 -11.02 -21.07
C ASN A 260 9.80 -12.07 -21.72
N GLU A 261 11.12 -11.99 -21.46
CA GLU A 261 12.08 -13.02 -21.87
C GLU A 261 11.72 -14.38 -21.30
N LEU A 262 11.44 -14.46 -20.00
CA LEU A 262 11.07 -15.71 -19.34
C LEU A 262 9.78 -16.33 -19.88
N ILE A 263 8.77 -15.53 -20.18
CA ILE A 263 7.53 -16.03 -20.81
C ILE A 263 7.86 -16.74 -22.12
N SER A 264 8.78 -16.17 -22.92
CA SER A 264 9.21 -16.74 -24.19
C SER A 264 10.13 -17.98 -23.99
N GLU A 265 11.13 -17.89 -23.12
CA GLU A 265 12.08 -18.97 -22.82
C GLU A 265 11.38 -20.22 -22.26
N LEU A 266 10.33 -20.01 -21.46
CA LEU A 266 9.58 -21.11 -20.82
C LEU A 266 8.38 -21.58 -21.67
N ASP A 267 8.18 -21.01 -22.87
CA ASP A 267 7.04 -21.34 -23.75
C ASP A 267 5.68 -21.19 -23.04
N LEU A 268 5.47 -20.03 -22.42
CA LEU A 268 4.28 -19.72 -21.62
C LEU A 268 3.36 -18.67 -22.27
N GLY A 269 3.57 -18.32 -23.53
CA GLY A 269 2.81 -17.25 -24.21
C GLY A 269 1.30 -17.36 -24.12
N ASP A 270 0.77 -18.59 -24.15
CA ASP A 270 -0.68 -18.86 -24.04
C ASP A 270 -1.18 -18.92 -22.58
N ARG A 271 -0.27 -19.03 -21.61
CA ARG A 271 -0.60 -19.27 -20.21
C ARG A 271 -0.21 -18.15 -19.26
N ALA A 272 0.70 -17.26 -19.64
CA ALA A 272 1.16 -16.13 -18.85
C ALA A 272 0.88 -14.82 -19.59
N LEU A 273 -0.16 -14.11 -19.16
CA LEU A 273 -0.63 -12.88 -19.83
C LEU A 273 -0.21 -11.65 -19.04
N ARG A 274 0.58 -10.78 -19.67
CA ARG A 274 0.92 -9.45 -19.19
C ARG A 274 -0.10 -8.44 -19.74
N ILE A 275 -1.04 -7.97 -18.91
CA ILE A 275 -2.13 -7.09 -19.34
C ILE A 275 -1.90 -5.61 -19.04
N GLY A 276 -0.73 -5.26 -18.43
CA GLY A 276 -0.43 -3.88 -18.08
C GLY A 276 -1.25 -3.36 -16.89
N ARG A 277 -1.33 -2.04 -16.76
CA ARG A 277 -2.16 -1.40 -15.73
C ARG A 277 -3.64 -1.52 -16.11
N VAL A 278 -4.46 -1.81 -15.10
CA VAL A 278 -5.93 -1.86 -15.23
C VAL A 278 -6.56 -0.88 -14.23
N GLY A 279 -7.78 -0.43 -14.50
CA GLY A 279 -8.56 0.37 -13.56
C GLY A 279 -9.01 -0.45 -12.34
N ALA A 280 -9.50 0.23 -11.29
CA ALA A 280 -9.96 -0.42 -10.07
C ALA A 280 -11.07 -1.44 -10.32
N ALA A 281 -12.07 -1.11 -11.16
CA ALA A 281 -13.17 -2.02 -11.50
C ALA A 281 -12.68 -3.33 -12.14
N ASP A 282 -11.73 -3.25 -13.08
CA ASP A 282 -11.16 -4.43 -13.73
C ASP A 282 -10.28 -5.23 -12.76
N ARG A 283 -9.47 -4.54 -11.93
CA ARG A 283 -8.65 -5.19 -10.90
C ARG A 283 -9.51 -5.99 -9.94
N ASP A 284 -10.55 -5.38 -9.42
CA ASP A 284 -11.45 -6.02 -8.45
C ASP A 284 -12.20 -7.19 -9.07
N GLY A 285 -12.64 -7.04 -10.34
CA GLY A 285 -13.27 -8.12 -11.10
C GLY A 285 -12.30 -9.28 -11.37
N LEU A 286 -11.04 -9.00 -11.76
CA LEU A 286 -10.00 -10.01 -11.94
C LEU A 286 -9.68 -10.75 -10.64
N ILE A 287 -9.63 -10.06 -9.51
CA ILE A 287 -9.48 -10.69 -8.21
C ILE A 287 -10.67 -11.62 -7.96
N LYS A 288 -11.91 -11.14 -8.05
CA LYS A 288 -13.13 -11.91 -7.75
C LYS A 288 -13.28 -13.18 -8.59
N MET A 289 -12.91 -13.13 -9.88
CA MET A 289 -13.02 -14.27 -10.78
C MET A 289 -11.88 -15.29 -10.65
N SER A 290 -10.81 -14.95 -9.93
CA SER A 290 -9.62 -15.80 -9.88
C SER A 290 -9.79 -16.97 -8.91
N VAL A 291 -9.13 -18.09 -9.24
CA VAL A 291 -9.00 -19.26 -8.36
C VAL A 291 -8.20 -18.85 -7.11
N ALA A 292 -7.11 -18.12 -7.34
CA ALA A 292 -6.30 -17.55 -6.28
C ALA A 292 -5.57 -16.29 -6.74
N LEU A 293 -5.31 -15.38 -5.79
CA LEU A 293 -4.29 -14.37 -5.94
C LEU A 293 -2.95 -14.99 -5.55
N VAL A 294 -1.92 -14.86 -6.40
CA VAL A 294 -0.56 -15.35 -6.15
C VAL A 294 0.37 -14.18 -5.88
N PHE A 295 1.08 -14.23 -4.73
CA PHE A 295 1.84 -13.10 -4.23
C PHE A 295 3.22 -13.52 -3.68
N PRO A 296 4.17 -13.91 -4.58
CA PRO A 296 5.47 -14.49 -4.23
C PRO A 296 6.52 -13.41 -3.89
N SER A 297 6.10 -12.26 -3.37
CA SER A 297 6.99 -11.12 -3.14
C SER A 297 8.11 -11.46 -2.16
N LEU A 298 9.33 -11.03 -2.48
CA LEU A 298 10.50 -11.12 -1.60
C LEU A 298 10.46 -10.07 -0.48
N TYR A 299 9.76 -8.99 -0.72
CA TYR A 299 9.65 -7.87 0.22
C TYR A 299 8.36 -7.08 0.00
N GLU A 300 7.66 -6.78 1.11
CA GLU A 300 6.50 -5.89 1.16
C GLU A 300 6.55 -5.05 2.46
N GLY A 301 6.15 -3.79 2.35
CA GLY A 301 5.92 -2.97 3.54
C GLY A 301 4.60 -3.33 4.23
N PHE A 302 3.61 -3.83 3.45
CA PHE A 302 2.32 -4.29 3.95
C PHE A 302 1.76 -5.46 3.14
N GLY A 303 1.47 -5.29 1.83
CA GLY A 303 0.87 -6.31 1.00
C GLY A 303 -0.63 -6.10 0.76
N ALA A 304 -1.04 -4.87 0.48
CA ALA A 304 -2.43 -4.51 0.25
C ALA A 304 -3.18 -5.41 -0.75
N PRO A 305 -2.59 -5.86 -1.89
CA PRO A 305 -3.29 -6.75 -2.81
C PRO A 305 -3.77 -8.07 -2.19
N ALA A 306 -2.99 -8.64 -1.26
CA ALA A 306 -3.41 -9.85 -0.55
C ALA A 306 -4.62 -9.60 0.34
N LEU A 307 -4.63 -8.46 1.02
CA LEU A 307 -5.77 -8.03 1.84
C LEU A 307 -7.02 -7.74 0.99
N GLU A 308 -6.86 -7.10 -0.16
CA GLU A 308 -7.93 -6.84 -1.13
C GLU A 308 -8.54 -8.15 -1.65
N ALA A 309 -7.70 -9.14 -1.97
CA ALA A 309 -8.17 -10.45 -2.40
C ALA A 309 -8.99 -11.16 -1.32
N MET A 310 -8.53 -11.15 -0.08
CA MET A 310 -9.27 -11.71 1.03
C MET A 310 -10.64 -11.03 1.21
N ALA A 311 -10.70 -9.71 1.09
CA ALA A 311 -11.93 -8.95 1.17
C ALA A 311 -12.90 -9.19 0.00
N LEU A 312 -12.38 -9.58 -1.15
CA LEU A 312 -13.17 -9.91 -2.36
C LEU A 312 -13.51 -11.40 -2.46
N GLY A 313 -13.18 -12.21 -1.45
CA GLY A 313 -13.50 -13.64 -1.40
C GLY A 313 -12.61 -14.51 -2.28
N THR A 314 -11.39 -14.06 -2.56
CA THR A 314 -10.41 -14.80 -3.36
C THR A 314 -9.32 -15.36 -2.46
N PRO A 315 -9.07 -16.69 -2.48
CA PRO A 315 -7.97 -17.29 -1.77
C PRO A 315 -6.62 -16.67 -2.13
N VAL A 316 -5.73 -16.55 -1.16
CA VAL A 316 -4.39 -15.98 -1.33
C VAL A 316 -3.34 -17.06 -1.15
N ILE A 317 -2.38 -17.14 -2.07
CA ILE A 317 -1.14 -17.90 -1.95
C ILE A 317 0.01 -16.89 -1.95
N ALA A 318 0.71 -16.75 -0.85
CA ALA A 318 1.74 -15.73 -0.68
C ALA A 318 3.02 -16.29 -0.07
N SER A 319 4.12 -15.57 -0.29
CA SER A 319 5.38 -15.86 0.41
C SER A 319 5.30 -15.55 1.90
N ASN A 320 6.14 -16.18 2.70
CA ASN A 320 6.31 -15.90 4.12
C ASN A 320 7.30 -14.76 4.39
N CYS A 321 7.48 -13.84 3.43
CA CYS A 321 8.48 -12.77 3.49
C CYS A 321 7.90 -11.47 4.06
N ALA A 322 8.76 -10.75 4.78
CA ALA A 322 8.50 -9.39 5.25
C ALA A 322 7.20 -9.27 6.06
N SER A 323 6.30 -8.35 5.67
CA SER A 323 5.02 -8.12 6.36
C SER A 323 3.92 -9.12 5.99
N LEU A 324 4.09 -9.97 4.99
CA LEU A 324 3.02 -10.84 4.49
C LEU A 324 2.46 -11.81 5.54
N PRO A 325 3.29 -12.50 6.36
CA PRO A 325 2.76 -13.33 7.45
C PRO A 325 1.91 -12.55 8.46
N GLU A 326 2.33 -11.30 8.78
CA GLU A 326 1.58 -10.41 9.67
C GLU A 326 0.22 -10.01 9.08
N VAL A 327 0.17 -9.68 7.79
CA VAL A 327 -1.04 -9.18 7.14
C VAL A 327 -2.03 -10.30 6.83
N ILE A 328 -1.55 -11.41 6.29
CA ILE A 328 -2.40 -12.52 5.84
C ILE A 328 -2.86 -13.40 7.02
N GLY A 329 -1.95 -13.67 7.97
CA GLY A 329 -2.25 -14.56 9.09
C GLY A 329 -2.75 -15.92 8.62
N ASP A 330 -3.89 -16.37 9.15
CA ASP A 330 -4.57 -17.62 8.77
C ASP A 330 -5.60 -17.45 7.64
N GLY A 331 -5.71 -16.24 7.07
CA GLY A 331 -6.64 -15.90 5.97
C GLY A 331 -6.20 -16.38 4.59
N GLY A 332 -5.00 -16.98 4.45
CA GLY A 332 -4.47 -17.48 3.20
C GLY A 332 -3.36 -18.51 3.42
N LEU A 333 -2.78 -19.02 2.34
CA LEU A 333 -1.61 -19.90 2.37
C LEU A 333 -0.35 -19.02 2.35
N VAL A 334 0.40 -19.03 3.46
CA VAL A 334 1.67 -18.31 3.61
C VAL A 334 2.80 -19.32 3.60
N LEU A 335 3.60 -19.33 2.54
CA LEU A 335 4.54 -20.42 2.21
C LEU A 335 5.97 -19.89 2.02
N PRO A 336 7.01 -20.65 2.36
CA PRO A 336 8.37 -20.31 1.96
C PRO A 336 8.49 -20.31 0.43
N LEU A 337 9.41 -19.52 -0.12
CA LEU A 337 9.64 -19.42 -1.57
C LEU A 337 10.45 -20.62 -2.09
N GLU A 338 9.87 -21.79 -1.94
CA GLU A 338 10.40 -23.08 -2.37
C GLU A 338 9.37 -23.77 -3.26
N GLU A 339 9.79 -24.29 -4.42
CA GLU A 339 8.91 -24.97 -5.37
C GLU A 339 8.10 -26.09 -4.71
N THR A 340 8.75 -26.88 -3.85
CA THR A 340 8.11 -27.98 -3.13
C THR A 340 6.99 -27.54 -2.20
N ALA A 341 7.16 -26.38 -1.54
CA ALA A 341 6.14 -25.83 -0.64
C ALA A 341 4.91 -25.31 -1.42
N TRP A 342 5.12 -24.76 -2.63
CA TRP A 342 4.04 -24.24 -3.47
C TRP A 342 3.39 -25.31 -4.35
N ALA A 343 4.01 -26.48 -4.51
CA ALA A 343 3.54 -27.52 -5.42
C ALA A 343 2.09 -27.93 -5.16
N GLY A 344 1.74 -28.15 -3.91
CA GLY A 344 0.39 -28.55 -3.48
C GLY A 344 -0.61 -27.40 -3.30
N ALA A 345 -0.16 -26.13 -3.42
CA ALA A 345 -0.98 -24.97 -3.01
C ALA A 345 -2.30 -24.86 -3.78
N LEU A 346 -2.32 -25.10 -5.10
CA LEU A 346 -3.55 -25.06 -5.89
C LEU A 346 -4.53 -26.17 -5.51
N THR A 347 -4.03 -27.39 -5.26
CA THR A 347 -4.85 -28.50 -4.77
C THR A 347 -5.47 -28.16 -3.42
N GLU A 348 -4.69 -27.57 -2.51
CA GLU A 348 -5.17 -27.12 -1.22
C GLU A 348 -6.21 -25.99 -1.34
N VAL A 349 -5.99 -25.02 -2.23
CA VAL A 349 -6.97 -23.96 -2.53
C VAL A 349 -8.29 -24.54 -3.00
N HIS A 350 -8.26 -25.50 -3.92
CA HIS A 350 -9.49 -26.16 -4.40
C HIS A 350 -10.19 -26.96 -3.28
N ALA A 351 -9.44 -27.72 -2.51
CA ALA A 351 -10.00 -28.57 -1.45
C ALA A 351 -10.58 -27.76 -0.27
N ARG A 352 -10.00 -26.60 0.03
CA ARG A 352 -10.36 -25.77 1.21
C ARG A 352 -10.89 -24.39 0.84
N ARG A 353 -11.41 -24.21 -0.40
CA ARG A 353 -11.80 -22.89 -0.89
C ARG A 353 -12.72 -22.14 0.08
N ASP A 354 -13.81 -22.76 0.50
CA ASP A 354 -14.81 -22.12 1.36
C ASP A 354 -14.24 -21.76 2.74
N GLU A 355 -13.34 -22.58 3.26
CA GLU A 355 -12.63 -22.30 4.51
C GLU A 355 -11.69 -21.11 4.36
N LEU A 356 -10.86 -21.10 3.30
CA LEU A 356 -9.91 -20.01 3.03
C LEU A 356 -10.63 -18.69 2.77
N VAL A 357 -11.72 -18.71 2.02
CA VAL A 357 -12.57 -17.52 1.78
C VAL A 357 -13.14 -17.00 3.10
N ARG A 358 -13.72 -17.87 3.94
CA ARG A 358 -14.27 -17.47 5.22
C ARG A 358 -13.21 -16.86 6.15
N ARG A 359 -12.04 -17.50 6.26
CA ARG A 359 -10.91 -16.99 7.06
C ARG A 359 -10.38 -15.68 6.49
N GLY A 360 -10.23 -15.59 5.16
CA GLY A 360 -9.82 -14.37 4.48
C GLY A 360 -10.74 -13.19 4.78
N TYR A 361 -12.07 -13.38 4.70
CA TYR A 361 -13.03 -12.36 5.07
C TYR A 361 -12.88 -11.94 6.54
N ALA A 362 -12.80 -12.90 7.45
CA ALA A 362 -12.65 -12.62 8.88
C ALA A 362 -11.34 -11.84 9.15
N ARG A 363 -10.29 -12.15 8.43
CA ARG A 363 -9.01 -11.42 8.49
C ARG A 363 -9.14 -10.00 7.94
N ALA A 364 -9.74 -9.84 6.77
CA ALA A 364 -9.91 -8.54 6.11
C ALA A 364 -10.74 -7.56 6.95
N LEU A 365 -11.74 -8.03 7.68
CA LEU A 365 -12.56 -7.22 8.60
C LEU A 365 -11.75 -6.54 9.73
N GLN A 366 -10.53 -7.00 10.00
CA GLN A 366 -9.63 -6.36 10.98
C GLN A 366 -8.90 -5.14 10.42
N PHE A 367 -9.05 -4.86 9.13
CA PHE A 367 -8.33 -3.81 8.41
C PHE A 367 -9.29 -2.84 7.70
N THR A 368 -10.23 -2.28 8.44
CA THR A 368 -11.17 -1.30 7.88
C THR A 368 -10.53 0.09 7.75
N ALA A 369 -11.08 0.92 6.86
CA ALA A 369 -10.68 2.32 6.74
C ALA A 369 -10.85 3.08 8.06
N ALA A 370 -11.93 2.80 8.80
CA ALA A 370 -12.17 3.36 10.12
C ALA A 370 -11.09 2.98 11.13
N GLN A 371 -10.65 1.70 11.15
CA GLN A 371 -9.58 1.27 12.04
C GLN A 371 -8.25 1.92 11.69
N SER A 372 -7.90 2.01 10.40
CA SER A 372 -6.70 2.72 9.92
C SER A 372 -6.72 4.20 10.33
N ALA A 373 -7.88 4.85 10.20
CA ALA A 373 -8.07 6.23 10.62
C ALA A 373 -7.92 6.42 12.13
N GLN A 374 -8.42 5.48 12.94
CA GLN A 374 -8.21 5.50 14.40
C GLN A 374 -6.73 5.32 14.77
N ASP A 375 -6.01 4.43 14.09
CA ASP A 375 -4.57 4.26 14.26
C ASP A 375 -3.83 5.57 13.94
N LEU A 376 -4.23 6.25 12.85
CA LEU A 376 -3.67 7.54 12.45
C LEU A 376 -4.00 8.66 13.45
N CYS A 377 -5.23 8.70 14.00
CA CYS A 377 -5.59 9.65 15.05
C CYS A 377 -4.67 9.49 16.28
N ARG A 378 -4.42 8.25 16.73
CA ARG A 378 -3.47 8.00 17.83
C ARG A 378 -2.05 8.48 17.51
N ALA A 379 -1.60 8.29 16.27
CA ALA A 379 -0.30 8.80 15.84
C ALA A 379 -0.23 10.34 15.84
N TYR A 380 -1.32 11.01 15.45
CA TYR A 380 -1.43 12.47 15.54
C TYR A 380 -1.42 12.96 17.00
N GLU A 381 -2.20 12.32 17.86
CA GLU A 381 -2.26 12.64 19.30
C GLU A 381 -0.89 12.47 19.96
N TYR A 382 -0.20 11.37 19.67
CA TYR A 382 1.15 11.16 20.15
C TYR A 382 2.11 12.28 19.67
N ALA A 383 2.10 12.60 18.38
CA ALA A 383 2.95 13.64 17.83
C ALA A 383 2.64 15.03 18.41
N LEU A 384 1.40 15.28 18.79
CA LEU A 384 0.98 16.52 19.45
C LEU A 384 1.34 16.56 20.94
N GLY A 385 1.79 15.43 21.53
CA GLY A 385 2.09 15.34 22.95
C GLY A 385 0.82 15.24 23.82
N ALA A 386 -0.28 14.77 23.24
CA ALA A 386 -1.56 14.60 23.92
C ALA A 386 -1.79 13.15 24.41
N ALA A 387 -0.88 12.23 24.08
CA ALA A 387 -0.94 10.84 24.50
C ALA A 387 -0.20 10.64 25.81
N SER A 388 -0.88 10.19 26.80
CA SER A 388 -0.36 9.60 28.03
C SER A 388 -1.19 8.43 28.45
#